data_0e60a985ed75a2cf6b6731e819f4b414
#
_entry.id   0e60a985ed75a2cf6b6731e819f4b414
#
_cell.length_a   1.000
_cell.length_b   1.000
_cell.length_c   1.000
_cell.angle_alpha   90.00
_cell.angle_beta   90.00
_cell.angle_gamma   90.00
#
_symmetry.space_group_name_H-M   'P 1'
#
loop_
_entity.id
_entity.type
_entity.pdbx_description
1 polymer ?
#
loop_
_entity_poly.entity_id
_entity_poly.type
_entity_poly.pdbx_seq_one_letter_code
_entity_poly.pdbx_strand_id
1 'polypeptide(L)'
;PNADQQMINQTLREVELAEKVGFDAIWLTEHHFDGAVAYADPVVFGAAVAARTKHVLIGFAVVEMALHHPVRLAVQTSLLDNLSNGRLIMGTGRGSAFNEYEYIGFGTTLEKGREMLDEAEELLIKAWTGSDVVHKGKFWDLSFPGLRPSPVQKPHPPIVRACISEESMVAMGRAGRPVLIGIQTIDTLRHRFARYEEGLESSGLNEKQIEDILDQTWAQRALYVCDSDDEGLEIAESGLSNFKSHLFDARVKFNPGGAQSPAPGTPPPDSEVV
;
A
#
# COMPACT_ATOMS: atom_id res chain seq x y z
N PRO A 1 -12.71 27.21 0.04
CA PRO A 1 -11.88 26.06 -0.29
C PRO A 1 -12.51 25.29 -1.43
N ASN A 2 -11.68 24.76 -2.36
CA ASN A 2 -12.16 23.83 -3.38
C ASN A 2 -12.49 22.46 -2.77
N ALA A 3 -13.11 21.57 -3.53
CA ALA A 3 -13.54 20.26 -3.03
C ALA A 3 -12.37 19.43 -2.48
N ASP A 4 -11.23 19.42 -3.18
CA ASP A 4 -10.02 18.67 -2.77
C ASP A 4 -9.49 19.16 -1.42
N GLN A 5 -9.41 20.48 -1.22
CA GLN A 5 -8.97 21.05 0.05
C GLN A 5 -9.92 20.69 1.20
N GLN A 6 -11.23 20.61 0.92
CA GLN A 6 -12.22 20.19 1.93
C GLN A 6 -12.02 18.72 2.29
N MET A 7 -11.84 17.84 1.29
CA MET A 7 -11.58 16.42 1.50
C MET A 7 -10.27 16.17 2.25
N ILE A 8 -9.18 16.83 1.87
CA ILE A 8 -7.89 16.75 2.58
C ILE A 8 -8.05 17.10 4.05
N ASN A 9 -8.72 18.23 4.35
CA ASN A 9 -8.94 18.66 5.73
C ASN A 9 -9.89 17.73 6.49
N GLN A 10 -10.87 17.13 5.81
CA GLN A 10 -11.77 16.15 6.41
C GLN A 10 -11.00 14.87 6.75
N THR A 11 -10.23 14.33 5.82
CA THR A 11 -9.41 13.12 6.07
C THR A 11 -8.45 13.32 7.23
N LEU A 12 -7.84 14.51 7.38
CA LEU A 12 -7.00 14.81 8.54
C LEU A 12 -7.78 14.80 9.86
N ARG A 13 -9.03 15.29 9.89
CA ARG A 13 -9.89 15.21 11.08
C ARG A 13 -10.31 13.77 11.39
N GLU A 14 -10.58 12.97 10.36
CA GLU A 14 -10.90 11.54 10.50
C GLU A 14 -9.73 10.76 11.08
N VAL A 15 -8.51 11.06 10.65
CA VAL A 15 -7.27 10.50 11.22
C VAL A 15 -7.13 10.84 12.71
N GLU A 16 -7.33 12.12 13.10
CA GLU A 16 -7.30 12.53 14.49
C GLU A 16 -8.39 11.83 15.33
N LEU A 17 -9.57 11.66 14.74
CA LEU A 17 -10.67 10.92 15.39
C LEU A 17 -10.33 9.45 15.54
N ALA A 18 -9.77 8.80 14.51
CA ALA A 18 -9.39 7.40 14.55
C ALA A 18 -8.39 7.13 15.68
N GLU A 19 -7.35 7.97 15.83
CA GLU A 19 -6.43 7.86 16.97
C GLU A 19 -7.16 8.02 18.30
N LYS A 20 -8.05 9.00 18.40
CA LYS A 20 -8.80 9.28 19.64
C LYS A 20 -9.70 8.11 20.06
N VAL A 21 -10.28 7.39 19.11
CA VAL A 21 -11.17 6.25 19.41
C VAL A 21 -10.43 4.91 19.48
N GLY A 22 -9.11 4.90 19.28
CA GLY A 22 -8.25 3.76 19.58
C GLY A 22 -7.97 2.84 18.38
N PHE A 23 -7.99 3.33 17.15
CA PHE A 23 -7.46 2.56 16.02
C PHE A 23 -5.94 2.39 16.13
N ASP A 24 -5.43 1.22 15.74
CA ASP A 24 -4.01 0.88 15.82
C ASP A 24 -3.19 1.50 14.69
N ALA A 25 -3.76 1.59 13.48
CA ALA A 25 -3.07 2.07 12.29
C ALA A 25 -3.99 2.85 11.34
N ILE A 26 -3.39 3.81 10.62
CA ILE A 26 -3.98 4.51 9.48
C ILE A 26 -3.26 4.01 8.23
N TRP A 27 -4.03 3.57 7.22
CA TRP A 27 -3.49 3.13 5.95
C TRP A 27 -3.79 4.14 4.85
N LEU A 28 -2.74 4.66 4.20
CA LEU A 28 -2.82 5.66 3.15
C LEU A 28 -2.57 5.00 1.80
N THR A 29 -3.43 5.28 0.82
CA THR A 29 -3.31 4.79 -0.55
C THR A 29 -2.62 5.81 -1.45
N GLU A 30 -2.04 5.35 -2.55
CA GLU A 30 -1.48 6.19 -3.60
C GLU A 30 -2.28 6.03 -4.89
N HIS A 31 -2.89 7.12 -5.37
CA HIS A 31 -3.54 7.20 -6.68
C HIS A 31 -3.42 8.61 -7.23
N HIS A 32 -3.19 8.72 -8.53
CA HIS A 32 -2.89 9.98 -9.18
C HIS A 32 -3.87 10.30 -10.32
N PHE A 33 -4.12 11.60 -10.54
CA PHE A 33 -4.81 12.19 -11.69
C PHE A 33 -6.33 11.99 -11.74
N ASP A 34 -6.89 10.97 -11.16
CA ASP A 34 -8.32 10.64 -11.25
C ASP A 34 -9.18 11.27 -10.13
N GLY A 35 -8.54 11.74 -9.07
CA GLY A 35 -9.24 12.31 -7.91
C GLY A 35 -9.89 11.28 -6.97
N ALA A 36 -9.57 9.98 -7.14
CA ALA A 36 -10.04 8.93 -6.23
C ALA A 36 -9.52 9.14 -4.80
N VAL A 37 -8.34 9.73 -4.68
CA VAL A 37 -7.71 10.10 -3.41
C VAL A 37 -7.27 11.56 -3.46
N ALA A 38 -7.88 12.39 -2.62
CA ALA A 38 -7.66 13.85 -2.67
C ALA A 38 -6.22 14.28 -2.36
N TYR A 39 -5.49 13.53 -1.54
CA TYR A 39 -4.09 13.83 -1.17
C TYR A 39 -3.06 13.24 -2.16
N ALA A 40 -3.45 12.33 -3.03
CA ALA A 40 -2.67 11.65 -4.09
C ALA A 40 -1.34 11.01 -3.60
N ASP A 41 -0.46 11.77 -2.95
CA ASP A 41 0.85 11.34 -2.45
C ASP A 41 0.78 10.94 -0.96
N PRO A 42 0.84 9.64 -0.63
CA PRO A 42 0.71 9.16 0.73
C PRO A 42 1.92 9.53 1.60
N VAL A 43 3.11 9.74 1.02
CA VAL A 43 4.31 10.07 1.79
C VAL A 43 4.24 11.50 2.31
N VAL A 44 3.83 12.45 1.46
CA VAL A 44 3.61 13.85 1.86
C VAL A 44 2.46 13.95 2.86
N PHE A 45 1.34 13.27 2.59
CA PHE A 45 0.20 13.27 3.49
C PHE A 45 0.52 12.57 4.83
N GLY A 46 1.30 11.49 4.81
CA GLY A 46 1.80 10.80 5.99
C GLY A 46 2.59 11.70 6.94
N ALA A 47 3.34 12.67 6.41
CA ALA A 47 4.02 13.66 7.24
C ALA A 47 3.03 14.60 7.96
N ALA A 48 1.93 14.97 7.31
CA ALA A 48 0.86 15.74 7.96
C ALA A 48 0.14 14.91 9.04
N VAL A 49 -0.10 13.62 8.79
CA VAL A 49 -0.63 12.67 9.78
C VAL A 49 0.31 12.55 10.97
N ALA A 50 1.61 12.36 10.73
CA ALA A 50 2.62 12.24 11.79
C ALA A 50 2.64 13.46 12.73
N ALA A 51 2.47 14.67 12.16
CA ALA A 51 2.45 15.90 12.92
C ALA A 51 1.18 16.11 13.78
N ARG A 52 0.08 15.40 13.46
CA ARG A 52 -1.23 15.53 14.13
C ARG A 52 -1.55 14.38 15.08
N THR A 53 -0.79 13.28 15.01
CA THR A 53 -1.00 12.06 15.79
C THR A 53 0.22 11.73 16.64
N LYS A 54 0.04 10.87 17.65
CA LYS A 54 1.13 10.48 18.57
C LYS A 54 1.33 8.98 18.70
N HIS A 55 0.29 8.19 18.46
CA HIS A 55 0.26 6.76 18.79
C HIS A 55 -0.05 5.87 17.61
N VAL A 56 -1.00 6.28 16.77
CA VAL A 56 -1.46 5.48 15.62
C VAL A 56 -0.31 5.25 14.64
N LEU A 57 -0.17 4.01 14.18
CA LEU A 57 0.78 3.65 13.13
C LEU A 57 0.37 4.27 11.80
N ILE A 58 1.34 4.57 10.95
CA ILE A 58 1.13 5.20 9.64
C ILE A 58 1.62 4.21 8.60
N GLY A 59 0.68 3.52 7.96
CA GLY A 59 0.94 2.53 6.92
C GLY A 59 0.63 3.06 5.53
N PHE A 60 1.31 2.55 4.53
CA PHE A 60 0.96 2.77 3.12
C PHE A 60 0.32 1.52 2.53
N ALA A 61 -0.81 1.68 1.85
CA ALA A 61 -1.55 0.59 1.23
C ALA A 61 -1.93 0.88 -0.24
N VAL A 62 -0.93 1.10 -1.07
CA VAL A 62 0.52 0.97 -0.98
C VAL A 62 1.23 2.24 -1.45
N VAL A 63 2.57 2.32 -1.31
CA VAL A 63 3.37 3.15 -2.20
C VAL A 63 3.58 2.39 -3.51
N GLU A 64 3.25 3.02 -4.63
CA GLU A 64 3.41 2.45 -5.96
C GLU A 64 4.87 2.57 -6.41
N MET A 65 5.69 1.58 -6.03
CA MET A 65 7.16 1.61 -6.20
C MET A 65 7.62 1.95 -7.62
N ALA A 66 6.80 1.65 -8.62
CA ALA A 66 7.10 1.96 -10.03
C ALA A 66 7.10 3.45 -10.37
N LEU A 67 6.45 4.27 -9.54
CA LEU A 67 6.30 5.72 -9.76
C LEU A 67 7.39 6.52 -9.03
N HIS A 68 8.21 5.86 -8.20
CA HIS A 68 9.20 6.51 -7.36
C HIS A 68 10.64 6.13 -7.74
N HIS A 69 11.54 7.09 -7.56
CA HIS A 69 12.98 6.76 -7.49
C HIS A 69 13.29 6.23 -6.08
N PRO A 70 13.77 4.97 -5.90
CA PRO A 70 13.85 4.32 -4.61
C PRO A 70 14.74 5.04 -3.59
N VAL A 71 15.84 5.68 -4.01
CA VAL A 71 16.65 6.49 -3.09
C VAL A 71 15.95 7.76 -2.64
N ARG A 72 15.16 8.41 -3.53
CA ARG A 72 14.34 9.56 -3.13
C ARG A 72 13.29 9.13 -2.11
N LEU A 73 12.62 8.03 -2.38
CA LEU A 73 11.63 7.45 -1.47
C LEU A 73 12.25 7.08 -0.11
N ALA A 74 13.46 6.50 -0.11
CA ALA A 74 14.20 6.19 1.10
C ALA A 74 14.49 7.44 1.96
N VAL A 75 14.89 8.56 1.33
CA VAL A 75 15.10 9.84 2.02
C VAL A 75 13.79 10.35 2.65
N GLN A 76 12.71 10.35 1.89
CA GLN A 76 11.40 10.84 2.34
C GLN A 76 10.83 10.00 3.48
N THR A 77 10.85 8.68 3.33
CA THR A 77 10.34 7.74 4.33
C THR A 77 11.21 7.67 5.58
N SER A 78 12.53 7.83 5.45
CA SER A 78 13.42 7.99 6.61
C SER A 78 13.10 9.26 7.41
N LEU A 79 12.84 10.38 6.73
CA LEU A 79 12.39 11.60 7.39
C LEU A 79 11.04 11.42 8.06
N LEU A 80 10.08 10.78 7.38
CA LEU A 80 8.76 10.48 7.94
C LEU A 80 8.85 9.57 9.18
N ASP A 81 9.71 8.57 9.16
CA ASP A 81 9.95 7.68 10.30
C ASP A 81 10.47 8.46 11.52
N ASN A 82 11.36 9.43 11.30
CA ASN A 82 11.81 10.35 12.35
C ASN A 82 10.69 11.29 12.84
N LEU A 83 9.92 11.89 11.93
CA LEU A 83 8.81 12.79 12.27
C LEU A 83 7.70 12.07 13.05
N SER A 84 7.45 10.82 12.72
CA SER A 84 6.45 9.98 13.39
C SER A 84 6.96 9.32 14.67
N ASN A 85 8.25 9.43 14.98
CA ASN A 85 8.91 8.76 16.09
C ASN A 85 8.77 7.22 16.00
N GLY A 86 9.07 6.67 14.80
CA GLY A 86 9.11 5.23 14.56
C GLY A 86 7.74 4.57 14.40
N ARG A 87 6.75 5.27 13.85
CA ARG A 87 5.40 4.74 13.62
C ARG A 87 5.11 4.38 12.15
N LEU A 88 6.11 4.45 11.28
CA LEU A 88 5.94 4.15 9.86
C LEU A 88 5.87 2.64 9.61
N ILE A 89 4.91 2.21 8.77
CA ILE A 89 4.87 0.89 8.13
C ILE A 89 4.92 1.11 6.61
N MET A 90 5.93 0.55 5.97
CA MET A 90 6.13 0.70 4.52
C MET A 90 5.36 -0.38 3.76
N GLY A 91 4.16 -0.08 3.33
CA GLY A 91 3.43 -0.93 2.40
C GLY A 91 3.88 -0.66 0.97
N THR A 92 4.39 -1.69 0.29
CA THR A 92 4.93 -1.61 -1.07
C THR A 92 4.10 -2.40 -2.05
N GLY A 93 3.97 -1.88 -3.25
CA GLY A 93 3.27 -2.56 -4.32
C GLY A 93 3.73 -2.08 -5.69
N ARG A 94 3.31 -2.83 -6.69
CA ARG A 94 3.55 -2.50 -8.09
C ARG A 94 2.74 -1.28 -8.53
N GLY A 95 1.57 -1.09 -7.95
CA GLY A 95 0.52 -0.21 -8.43
C GLY A 95 -0.60 -0.96 -9.16
N SER A 96 -1.67 -0.25 -9.49
CA SER A 96 -2.84 -0.81 -10.13
C SER A 96 -2.59 -1.14 -11.60
N ALA A 97 -2.82 -2.40 -11.99
CA ALA A 97 -2.75 -2.81 -13.40
C ALA A 97 -3.84 -2.18 -14.28
N PHE A 98 -4.85 -1.57 -13.67
CA PHE A 98 -5.98 -0.95 -14.38
C PHE A 98 -5.79 0.54 -14.65
N ASN A 99 -4.83 1.19 -13.97
CA ASN A 99 -4.60 2.62 -14.04
C ASN A 99 -3.33 2.92 -14.87
N GLU A 100 -3.32 2.51 -16.15
CA GLU A 100 -2.16 2.69 -17.03
C GLU A 100 -1.77 4.17 -17.17
N TYR A 101 -2.73 5.08 -17.08
CA TYR A 101 -2.51 6.54 -17.13
C TYR A 101 -1.59 7.03 -16.00
N GLU A 102 -1.56 6.39 -14.83
CA GLU A 102 -0.64 6.75 -13.75
C GLU A 102 0.81 6.47 -14.16
N TYR A 103 1.09 5.29 -14.70
CA TYR A 103 2.43 4.96 -15.21
C TYR A 103 2.89 5.91 -16.31
N ILE A 104 2.00 6.22 -17.26
CA ILE A 104 2.29 7.15 -18.37
C ILE A 104 2.60 8.54 -17.79
N GLY A 105 1.81 9.01 -16.82
CA GLY A 105 2.00 10.33 -16.20
C GLY A 105 3.36 10.48 -15.52
N PHE A 106 3.92 9.39 -15.02
CA PHE A 106 5.25 9.34 -14.40
C PHE A 106 6.36 8.86 -15.35
N GLY A 107 6.07 8.74 -16.65
CA GLY A 107 7.08 8.41 -17.68
C GLY A 107 7.56 6.97 -17.64
N THR A 108 6.75 6.03 -17.13
CA THR A 108 7.05 4.62 -17.05
C THR A 108 5.94 3.78 -17.70
N THR A 109 6.00 2.46 -17.58
CA THR A 109 5.00 1.52 -18.08
C THR A 109 4.67 0.48 -17.02
N LEU A 110 3.49 -0.11 -17.10
CA LEU A 110 3.07 -1.19 -16.22
C LEU A 110 4.05 -2.39 -16.22
N GLU A 111 4.56 -2.75 -17.41
CA GLU A 111 5.53 -3.85 -17.55
C GLU A 111 6.84 -3.53 -16.84
N LYS A 112 7.40 -2.35 -17.11
CA LYS A 112 8.63 -1.88 -16.46
C LYS A 112 8.46 -1.79 -14.94
N GLY A 113 7.33 -1.28 -14.46
CA GLY A 113 7.03 -1.21 -13.03
C GLY A 113 7.00 -2.58 -12.36
N ARG A 114 6.49 -3.60 -13.06
CA ARG A 114 6.51 -4.99 -12.56
C ARG A 114 7.93 -5.52 -12.39
N GLU A 115 8.80 -5.29 -13.36
CA GLU A 115 10.18 -5.74 -13.33
C GLU A 115 11.05 -4.99 -12.30
N MET A 116 10.73 -3.72 -12.06
CA MET A 116 11.48 -2.85 -11.15
C MET A 116 11.21 -3.12 -9.67
N LEU A 117 10.07 -3.70 -9.32
CA LEU A 117 9.55 -3.73 -7.94
C LEU A 117 10.57 -4.35 -6.95
N ASP A 118 11.12 -5.50 -7.27
CA ASP A 118 12.03 -6.21 -6.36
C ASP A 118 13.37 -5.47 -6.21
N GLU A 119 13.92 -4.94 -7.31
CA GLU A 119 15.14 -4.13 -7.26
C GLU A 119 14.93 -2.81 -6.53
N ALA A 120 13.76 -2.18 -6.70
CA ALA A 120 13.39 -0.96 -5.99
C ALA A 120 13.32 -1.17 -4.47
N GLU A 121 12.71 -2.27 -4.02
CA GLU A 121 12.69 -2.61 -2.59
C GLU A 121 14.08 -2.94 -2.04
N GLU A 122 14.86 -3.71 -2.77
CA GLU A 122 16.25 -4.02 -2.38
C GLU A 122 17.05 -2.74 -2.18
N LEU A 123 16.96 -1.81 -3.13
CA LEU A 123 17.67 -0.54 -3.06
C LEU A 123 17.14 0.36 -1.95
N LEU A 124 15.82 0.36 -1.69
CA LEU A 124 15.19 1.04 -0.56
C LEU A 124 15.78 0.55 0.78
N ILE A 125 15.85 -0.75 0.98
CA ILE A 125 16.41 -1.38 2.19
C ILE A 125 17.91 -1.04 2.33
N LYS A 126 18.68 -1.17 1.25
CA LYS A 126 20.11 -0.80 1.23
C LYS A 126 20.32 0.67 1.60
N ALA A 127 19.46 1.57 1.08
CA ALA A 127 19.55 2.98 1.41
C ALA A 127 19.29 3.25 2.89
N TRP A 128 18.31 2.60 3.51
CA TRP A 128 17.97 2.78 4.91
C TRP A 128 19.02 2.23 5.88
N THR A 129 19.72 1.16 5.49
CA THR A 129 20.61 0.40 6.38
C THR A 129 22.11 0.62 6.13
N GLY A 130 22.47 1.11 4.96
CA GLY A 130 23.86 1.25 4.56
C GLY A 130 24.51 2.56 5.02
N SER A 131 25.82 2.52 5.30
CA SER A 131 26.67 3.70 5.54
C SER A 131 27.32 4.22 4.25
N ASP A 132 27.67 3.31 3.35
CA ASP A 132 28.20 3.56 2.01
C ASP A 132 27.53 2.58 1.06
N VAL A 133 26.54 3.06 0.33
CA VAL A 133 25.72 2.22 -0.53
C VAL A 133 26.31 2.14 -1.92
N VAL A 134 26.56 0.92 -2.38
CA VAL A 134 26.88 0.61 -3.78
C VAL A 134 25.83 -0.35 -4.28
N HIS A 135 25.15 0.01 -5.34
CA HIS A 135 24.12 -0.82 -5.99
C HIS A 135 24.43 -0.92 -7.48
N LYS A 136 24.44 -2.15 -7.98
CA LYS A 136 24.55 -2.47 -9.41
C LYS A 136 23.42 -3.41 -9.78
N GLY A 137 22.37 -2.88 -10.34
CA GLY A 137 21.19 -3.59 -10.75
C GLY A 137 20.87 -3.43 -12.24
N LYS A 138 19.72 -3.93 -12.64
CA LYS A 138 19.21 -3.79 -14.02
C LYS A 138 18.74 -2.36 -14.29
N PHE A 139 18.14 -1.70 -13.29
CA PHE A 139 17.49 -0.39 -13.42
C PHE A 139 18.30 0.73 -12.79
N TRP A 140 19.10 0.42 -11.76
CA TRP A 140 19.90 1.42 -11.06
C TRP A 140 21.36 0.95 -10.88
N ASP A 141 22.28 1.80 -11.29
CA ASP A 141 23.72 1.67 -10.99
C ASP A 141 24.15 2.97 -10.30
N LEU A 142 24.29 2.93 -8.97
CA LEU A 142 24.53 4.11 -8.16
C LEU A 142 25.42 3.81 -6.95
N SER A 143 26.05 4.90 -6.47
CA SER A 143 26.82 4.88 -5.23
C SER A 143 26.56 6.18 -4.47
N PHE A 144 26.28 6.09 -3.16
CA PHE A 144 26.00 7.25 -2.32
C PHE A 144 26.30 6.94 -0.84
N PRO A 145 26.62 7.97 -0.02
CA PRO A 145 26.80 7.79 1.42
C PRO A 145 25.47 7.45 2.11
N GLY A 146 25.56 6.96 3.35
CA GLY A 146 24.39 6.66 4.16
C GLY A 146 23.44 7.84 4.35
N LEU A 147 22.16 7.55 4.52
CA LEU A 147 21.12 8.58 4.68
C LEU A 147 21.29 9.37 5.99
N ARG A 148 20.97 10.66 5.90
CA ARG A 148 20.82 11.54 7.07
C ARG A 148 19.56 12.42 6.90
N PRO A 149 18.54 12.25 7.79
CA PRO A 149 18.50 11.29 8.89
C PRO A 149 18.41 9.83 8.38
N SER A 150 18.93 8.88 9.12
CA SER A 150 18.60 7.46 8.96
C SER A 150 17.26 7.16 9.67
N PRO A 151 16.55 6.06 9.33
CA PRO A 151 15.34 5.67 10.05
C PRO A 151 15.60 5.49 11.56
N VAL A 152 14.59 5.82 12.37
CA VAL A 152 14.57 5.56 13.81
C VAL A 152 14.44 4.07 14.07
N GLN A 153 13.52 3.43 13.36
CA GLN A 153 13.26 2.00 13.46
C GLN A 153 14.45 1.18 12.96
N LYS A 154 14.77 0.07 13.65
CA LYS A 154 15.93 -0.78 13.33
C LYS A 154 15.47 -2.22 13.08
N PRO A 155 16.04 -2.88 12.04
CA PRO A 155 17.05 -2.39 11.11
C PRO A 155 16.52 -1.32 10.14
N HIS A 156 15.22 -1.26 9.89
CA HIS A 156 14.48 -0.30 9.06
C HIS A 156 12.99 -0.34 9.43
N PRO A 157 12.15 0.58 8.95
CA PRO A 157 10.69 0.48 9.10
C PRO A 157 10.17 -0.86 8.57
N PRO A 158 9.17 -1.49 9.21
CA PRO A 158 8.55 -2.71 8.70
C PRO A 158 8.08 -2.54 7.26
N ILE A 159 8.31 -3.57 6.42
CA ILE A 159 7.87 -3.60 5.03
C ILE A 159 6.80 -4.67 4.88
N VAL A 160 5.65 -4.28 4.32
CA VAL A 160 4.53 -5.17 4.01
C VAL A 160 4.30 -5.16 2.50
N ARG A 161 4.36 -6.30 1.84
CA ARG A 161 4.17 -6.40 0.38
C ARG A 161 2.70 -6.62 0.04
N ALA A 162 2.13 -5.78 -0.83
CA ALA A 162 0.78 -6.03 -1.35
C ALA A 162 0.78 -7.25 -2.27
N CYS A 163 -0.14 -8.18 -1.99
CA CYS A 163 -0.34 -9.41 -2.72
C CYS A 163 -1.81 -9.57 -3.10
N ILE A 164 -2.08 -9.86 -4.38
CA ILE A 164 -3.43 -10.11 -4.88
C ILE A 164 -3.58 -11.55 -5.37
N SER A 165 -2.55 -12.12 -6.03
CA SER A 165 -2.58 -13.47 -6.55
C SER A 165 -2.11 -14.51 -5.53
N GLU A 166 -2.55 -15.76 -5.70
CA GLU A 166 -2.10 -16.89 -4.88
C GLU A 166 -0.59 -17.08 -4.97
N GLU A 167 -0.02 -17.00 -6.19
CA GLU A 167 1.42 -17.13 -6.41
C GLU A 167 2.22 -16.10 -5.61
N SER A 168 1.75 -14.86 -5.56
CA SER A 168 2.42 -13.81 -4.79
C SER A 168 2.34 -14.07 -3.28
N MET A 169 1.20 -14.56 -2.79
CA MET A 169 1.03 -14.95 -1.38
C MET A 169 1.99 -16.08 -1.00
N VAL A 170 2.04 -17.16 -1.78
CA VAL A 170 2.95 -18.29 -1.55
C VAL A 170 4.42 -17.85 -1.62
N ALA A 171 4.77 -17.00 -2.59
CA ALA A 171 6.15 -16.50 -2.73
C ALA A 171 6.57 -15.67 -1.51
N MET A 172 5.70 -14.80 -0.99
CA MET A 172 5.99 -14.02 0.21
C MET A 172 6.04 -14.88 1.46
N GLY A 173 5.16 -15.89 1.60
CA GLY A 173 5.25 -16.88 2.67
C GLY A 173 6.60 -17.58 2.69
N ARG A 174 7.04 -18.13 1.55
CA ARG A 174 8.36 -18.77 1.44
C ARG A 174 9.53 -17.83 1.73
N ALA A 175 9.38 -16.56 1.41
CA ALA A 175 10.38 -15.54 1.70
C ALA A 175 10.34 -15.06 3.16
N GLY A 176 9.39 -15.52 3.98
CA GLY A 176 9.22 -15.09 5.37
C GLY A 176 8.89 -13.61 5.48
N ARG A 177 8.00 -13.09 4.62
CA ARG A 177 7.69 -11.66 4.54
C ARG A 177 6.20 -11.39 4.79
N PRO A 178 5.85 -10.38 5.62
CA PRO A 178 4.47 -10.00 5.85
C PRO A 178 3.81 -9.45 4.58
N VAL A 179 2.51 -9.64 4.46
CA VAL A 179 1.71 -9.25 3.30
C VAL A 179 0.55 -8.34 3.66
N LEU A 180 0.15 -7.55 2.66
CA LEU A 180 -1.09 -6.78 2.67
C LEU A 180 -1.97 -7.31 1.53
N ILE A 181 -3.16 -7.81 1.85
CA ILE A 181 -4.11 -8.31 0.86
C ILE A 181 -5.29 -7.34 0.71
N GLY A 182 -5.59 -6.95 -0.51
CA GLY A 182 -6.73 -6.10 -0.84
C GLY A 182 -8.06 -6.81 -0.68
N ILE A 183 -9.15 -6.09 -0.94
CA ILE A 183 -10.52 -6.58 -0.78
C ILE A 183 -10.76 -7.84 -1.61
N GLN A 184 -11.19 -8.91 -0.93
CA GLN A 184 -11.50 -10.22 -1.48
C GLN A 184 -12.73 -10.77 -0.76
N THR A 185 -13.37 -11.80 -1.32
CA THR A 185 -14.37 -12.58 -0.57
C THR A 185 -13.72 -13.29 0.63
N ILE A 186 -14.51 -13.60 1.64
CA ILE A 186 -14.01 -14.31 2.84
C ILE A 186 -13.40 -15.66 2.46
N ASP A 187 -14.03 -16.41 1.56
CA ASP A 187 -13.52 -17.72 1.16
C ASP A 187 -12.21 -17.61 0.36
N THR A 188 -12.09 -16.60 -0.49
CA THR A 188 -10.83 -16.31 -1.19
C THR A 188 -9.74 -15.91 -0.21
N LEU A 189 -10.05 -15.08 0.79
CA LEU A 189 -9.10 -14.72 1.85
C LEU A 189 -8.63 -15.94 2.63
N ARG A 190 -9.55 -16.78 3.11
CA ARG A 190 -9.22 -18.02 3.84
C ARG A 190 -8.30 -18.92 3.02
N HIS A 191 -8.65 -19.15 1.76
CA HIS A 191 -7.84 -19.97 0.87
C HIS A 191 -6.43 -19.39 0.68
N ARG A 192 -6.31 -18.10 0.40
CA ARG A 192 -5.01 -17.44 0.17
C ARG A 192 -4.16 -17.37 1.43
N PHE A 193 -4.76 -17.14 2.60
CA PHE A 193 -4.04 -17.19 3.86
C PHE A 193 -3.53 -18.60 4.17
N ALA A 194 -4.33 -19.64 3.96
CA ALA A 194 -3.86 -21.01 4.11
C ALA A 194 -2.64 -21.31 3.21
N ARG A 195 -2.67 -20.86 1.96
CA ARG A 195 -1.54 -21.00 1.04
C ARG A 195 -0.31 -20.18 1.46
N TYR A 196 -0.53 -19.02 2.05
CA TYR A 196 0.52 -18.19 2.60
C TYR A 196 1.18 -18.83 3.83
N GLU A 197 0.39 -19.38 4.75
CA GLU A 197 0.86 -20.10 5.93
C GLU A 197 1.68 -21.34 5.55
N GLU A 198 1.23 -22.15 4.57
CA GLU A 198 2.03 -23.26 4.02
C GLU A 198 3.39 -22.75 3.46
N GLY A 199 3.39 -21.58 2.85
CA GLY A 199 4.62 -20.91 2.40
C GLY A 199 5.54 -20.57 3.58
N LEU A 200 5.00 -19.98 4.66
CA LEU A 200 5.74 -19.64 5.88
C LEU A 200 6.33 -20.90 6.55
N GLU A 201 5.56 -21.97 6.67
CA GLU A 201 6.03 -23.25 7.23
C GLU A 201 7.22 -23.81 6.42
N SER A 202 7.24 -23.58 5.11
CA SER A 202 8.34 -24.03 4.22
C SER A 202 9.53 -23.07 4.17
N SER A 203 9.47 -21.91 4.84
CA SER A 203 10.50 -20.87 4.81
C SER A 203 11.77 -21.21 5.63
N GLY A 204 11.69 -22.18 6.54
CA GLY A 204 12.75 -22.51 7.48
C GLY A 204 12.76 -21.63 8.73
N LEU A 205 11.76 -20.77 8.92
CA LEU A 205 11.56 -19.98 10.12
C LEU A 205 11.01 -20.83 11.27
N ASN A 206 11.28 -20.44 12.51
CA ASN A 206 10.68 -21.06 13.68
C ASN A 206 9.27 -20.49 13.96
N GLU A 207 8.50 -21.19 14.81
CA GLU A 207 7.12 -20.83 15.15
C GLU A 207 6.97 -19.35 15.61
N LYS A 208 7.88 -18.88 16.47
CA LYS A 208 7.84 -17.49 16.94
C LYS A 208 8.06 -16.46 15.83
N GLN A 209 8.98 -16.74 14.90
CA GLN A 209 9.21 -15.89 13.75
C GLN A 209 8.01 -15.87 12.81
N ILE A 210 7.33 -17.00 12.63
CA ILE A 210 6.09 -17.08 11.82
C ILE A 210 4.98 -16.27 12.48
N GLU A 211 4.79 -16.42 13.80
CA GLU A 211 3.83 -15.63 14.56
C GLU A 211 4.08 -14.11 14.42
N ASP A 212 5.34 -13.67 14.59
CA ASP A 212 5.73 -12.27 14.43
C ASP A 212 5.46 -11.71 13.01
N ILE A 213 5.54 -12.56 11.98
CA ILE A 213 5.21 -12.20 10.59
C ILE A 213 3.69 -12.11 10.40
N LEU A 214 2.94 -13.06 10.95
CA LEU A 214 1.48 -13.06 10.89
C LEU A 214 0.90 -11.84 11.60
N ASP A 215 1.46 -11.42 12.72
CA ASP A 215 1.07 -10.21 13.46
C ASP A 215 1.30 -8.92 12.67
N GLN A 216 2.20 -8.95 11.67
CA GLN A 216 2.47 -7.84 10.75
C GLN A 216 1.72 -7.96 9.42
N THR A 217 0.87 -8.97 9.27
CA THR A 217 0.13 -9.24 8.03
C THR A 217 -1.27 -8.64 8.11
N TRP A 218 -1.72 -8.01 7.02
CA TRP A 218 -2.93 -7.21 7.01
C TRP A 218 -3.88 -7.61 5.89
N ALA A 219 -5.18 -7.55 6.17
CA ALA A 219 -6.24 -7.74 5.17
C ALA A 219 -7.17 -6.53 5.16
N GLN A 220 -7.46 -6.02 3.96
CA GLN A 220 -8.43 -4.95 3.77
C GLN A 220 -9.84 -5.53 3.67
N ARG A 221 -10.77 -4.97 4.46
CA ARG A 221 -12.20 -5.24 4.38
C ARG A 221 -12.98 -3.93 4.30
N ALA A 222 -14.02 -3.91 3.49
CA ALA A 222 -15.01 -2.84 3.57
C ALA A 222 -15.86 -3.05 4.84
N LEU A 223 -16.04 -1.98 5.60
CA LEU A 223 -16.86 -1.97 6.81
C LEU A 223 -17.72 -0.72 6.81
N TYR A 224 -19.01 -0.89 7.07
CA TYR A 224 -19.95 0.18 7.33
C TYR A 224 -20.69 -0.09 8.63
N VAL A 225 -20.77 0.90 9.51
CA VAL A 225 -21.45 0.80 10.81
C VAL A 225 -22.76 1.58 10.74
N CYS A 226 -23.87 0.92 11.02
CA CYS A 226 -25.23 1.46 10.92
C CYS A 226 -26.15 0.82 11.98
N ASP A 227 -27.39 1.30 12.07
CA ASP A 227 -28.36 0.81 13.05
C ASP A 227 -29.03 -0.50 12.61
N SER A 228 -29.03 -0.82 11.28
CA SER A 228 -29.54 -2.08 10.75
C SER A 228 -28.79 -2.52 9.50
N ASP A 229 -28.76 -3.84 9.24
CA ASP A 229 -28.12 -4.41 8.05
C ASP A 229 -28.77 -3.92 6.74
N ASP A 230 -30.10 -3.77 6.71
CA ASP A 230 -30.82 -3.29 5.52
C ASP A 230 -30.41 -1.86 5.16
N GLU A 231 -30.35 -0.96 6.14
CA GLU A 231 -29.89 0.42 5.95
C GLU A 231 -28.41 0.44 5.52
N GLY A 232 -27.58 -0.38 6.16
CA GLY A 232 -26.17 -0.50 5.84
C GLY A 232 -25.90 -0.95 4.43
N LEU A 233 -26.64 -1.94 3.95
CA LEU A 233 -26.55 -2.45 2.58
C LEU A 233 -26.94 -1.38 1.56
N GLU A 234 -28.06 -0.69 1.75
CA GLU A 234 -28.54 0.37 0.83
C GLU A 234 -27.50 1.49 0.68
N ILE A 235 -26.93 1.97 1.80
CA ILE A 235 -25.95 3.05 1.79
C ILE A 235 -24.62 2.57 1.20
N ALA A 236 -24.16 1.38 1.59
CA ALA A 236 -22.90 0.80 1.09
C ALA A 236 -22.96 0.52 -0.41
N GLU A 237 -24.06 -0.04 -0.93
CA GLU A 237 -24.24 -0.28 -2.37
C GLU A 237 -24.18 1.03 -3.16
N SER A 238 -24.86 2.08 -2.69
CA SER A 238 -24.82 3.39 -3.33
C SER A 238 -23.39 3.98 -3.36
N GLY A 239 -22.69 3.96 -2.23
CA GLY A 239 -21.31 4.46 -2.13
C GLY A 239 -20.33 3.68 -3.00
N LEU A 240 -20.41 2.35 -2.96
CA LEU A 240 -19.55 1.48 -3.78
C LEU A 240 -19.84 1.63 -5.27
N SER A 241 -21.10 1.74 -5.66
CA SER A 241 -21.48 1.97 -7.06
C SER A 241 -20.91 3.28 -7.59
N ASN A 242 -21.03 4.36 -6.81
CA ASN A 242 -20.46 5.65 -7.18
C ASN A 242 -18.92 5.60 -7.31
N PHE A 243 -18.24 4.96 -6.37
CA PHE A 243 -16.80 4.80 -6.41
C PHE A 243 -16.34 3.95 -7.62
N LYS A 244 -17.00 2.80 -7.87
CA LYS A 244 -16.74 1.95 -9.04
C LYS A 244 -16.96 2.70 -10.35
N SER A 245 -18.05 3.47 -10.46
CA SER A 245 -18.33 4.29 -11.65
C SER A 245 -17.25 5.35 -11.87
N HIS A 246 -16.83 6.05 -10.81
CA HIS A 246 -15.76 7.05 -10.88
C HIS A 246 -14.44 6.45 -11.41
N LEU A 247 -14.01 5.31 -10.86
CA LEU A 247 -12.81 4.62 -11.33
C LEU A 247 -12.94 4.12 -12.77
N PHE A 248 -14.10 3.61 -13.14
CA PHE A 248 -14.36 3.14 -14.51
C PHE A 248 -14.28 4.30 -15.50
N ASP A 249 -14.95 5.41 -15.20
CA ASP A 249 -14.96 6.61 -16.05
C ASP A 249 -13.55 7.21 -16.23
N ALA A 250 -12.76 7.23 -15.14
CA ALA A 250 -11.37 7.65 -15.19
C ALA A 250 -10.53 6.76 -16.12
N ARG A 251 -10.68 5.43 -16.02
CA ARG A 251 -9.99 4.46 -16.88
C ARG A 251 -10.39 4.58 -18.35
N VAL A 252 -11.70 4.74 -18.62
CA VAL A 252 -12.21 4.98 -20.00
C VAL A 252 -11.61 6.25 -20.57
N LYS A 253 -11.52 7.29 -19.77
CA LYS A 253 -11.08 8.62 -20.20
C LYS A 253 -9.57 8.73 -20.38
N PHE A 254 -8.79 8.14 -19.49
CA PHE A 254 -7.37 8.44 -19.37
C PHE A 254 -6.45 7.30 -19.84
N ASN A 255 -6.88 6.03 -19.84
CA ASN A 255 -6.08 4.95 -20.39
C ASN A 255 -6.07 5.01 -21.93
N PRO A 256 -4.94 4.75 -22.61
CA PRO A 256 -4.86 4.76 -24.07
C PRO A 256 -5.83 3.79 -24.75
N GLY A 257 -6.10 2.65 -24.13
CA GLY A 257 -7.03 1.61 -24.60
C GLY A 257 -8.42 1.68 -23.99
N GLY A 258 -8.74 2.75 -23.23
CA GLY A 258 -9.96 2.83 -22.42
C GLY A 258 -9.97 1.88 -21.23
N ALA A 259 -11.15 1.60 -20.67
CA ALA A 259 -11.27 0.62 -19.58
C ALA A 259 -10.95 -0.78 -20.08
N GLN A 260 -9.87 -1.37 -19.57
CA GLN A 260 -9.50 -2.76 -19.87
C GLN A 260 -10.32 -3.72 -19.01
N SER A 261 -10.61 -4.89 -19.56
CA SER A 261 -11.16 -6.00 -18.78
C SER A 261 -10.18 -6.38 -17.67
N PRO A 262 -10.67 -6.80 -16.48
CA PRO A 262 -9.81 -7.26 -15.40
C PRO A 262 -8.82 -8.32 -15.89
N ALA A 263 -7.56 -8.26 -15.43
CA ALA A 263 -6.59 -9.30 -15.71
C ALA A 263 -7.11 -10.66 -15.17
N PRO A 264 -6.76 -11.78 -15.82
CA PRO A 264 -7.13 -13.10 -15.30
C PRO A 264 -6.73 -13.25 -13.83
N GLY A 265 -7.65 -13.71 -13.00
CA GLY A 265 -7.47 -13.86 -11.55
C GLY A 265 -7.83 -12.63 -10.70
N THR A 266 -8.22 -11.52 -11.31
CA THR A 266 -8.83 -10.41 -10.58
C THR A 266 -10.28 -10.79 -10.23
N PRO A 267 -10.72 -10.68 -8.98
CA PRO A 267 -12.10 -10.94 -8.64
C PRO A 267 -13.03 -10.01 -9.42
N PRO A 268 -14.23 -10.49 -9.80
CA PRO A 268 -15.20 -9.63 -10.44
C PRO A 268 -15.52 -8.43 -9.53
N PRO A 269 -15.85 -7.26 -10.11
CA PRO A 269 -16.14 -6.05 -9.34
C PRO A 269 -17.32 -6.21 -8.36
N ASP A 270 -18.12 -7.25 -8.51
CA ASP A 270 -19.34 -7.54 -7.73
C ASP A 270 -19.17 -8.67 -6.72
N SER A 271 -17.92 -9.10 -6.42
CA SER A 271 -17.71 -10.14 -5.42
C SER A 271 -18.03 -9.59 -4.03
N GLU A 272 -19.24 -9.86 -3.62
CA GLU A 272 -19.80 -9.92 -2.27
C GLU A 272 -19.24 -8.90 -1.25
N VAL A 273 -19.95 -7.78 -1.18
CA VAL A 273 -20.07 -7.01 0.06
C VAL A 273 -20.98 -7.84 0.98
N VAL A 274 -20.44 -8.49 1.97
CA VAL A 274 -21.15 -9.02 3.12
C VAL A 274 -20.44 -8.56 4.36
#